data_5af9c960c7fa8ed94d8c64ff14e0aac5
#
_entry.id   5af9c960c7fa8ed94d8c64ff14e0aac5
#
_cell.length_a   1.000
_cell.length_b   1.000
_cell.length_c   1.000
_cell.angle_alpha   90.00
_cell.angle_beta   90.00
_cell.angle_gamma   90.00
#
_symmetry.space_group_name_H-M   'P 1'
#
loop_
_entity.id
_entity.type
_entity.pdbx_description
1 polymer ?
#
loop_
_entity_poly.entity_id
_entity_poly.type
_entity_poly.pdbx_seq_one_letter_code
_entity_poly.pdbx_strand_id
1 'polypeptide(L)'
;MRSDTGGDASPSPSAQTGDRAEYEKVMNRYKKAKGKWQNWSDIWEEIYDYVLPHRESFFGEFAGQRRTENIYDETAVTGLPRFASRLQLGFFPPNGRAFKLAPGPEYPSDMISTQLLKELDDITELLHEGLRNSNFNSEFHEGLQDLGIGTMNMLVESGRFVGDLHFTAVPPSNVALLSGAMDQVTDWFRWNNECDITDIKLRYPQAEYSNEMAMTQKRDPRRKTRIIEATMYDSDDQFKDEYTYYLISETDKHILSKQKLVGRGSLPWLTTRWSKSGMEVWGRGPILQAMPAIKTLNLTVQLILENAEMAIGGAYVYDDDGVFNPDNITIQPGTFIPRSPGSSLESLQSPARFDVGQLILEDMRRNVRKALFIDELDSRPN
;
A
#
# COMPACT_ATOMS: atom_id res chain seq x y z
N MET A 1 -42.86 23.05 -41.69
CA MET A 1 -41.57 23.34 -42.35
C MET A 1 -40.80 24.33 -41.56
N ARG A 2 -39.82 23.88 -40.79
CA ARG A 2 -38.59 24.54 -40.41
C ARG A 2 -37.71 23.49 -39.77
N SER A 3 -36.69 23.12 -40.48
CA SER A 3 -35.64 22.21 -40.11
C SER A 3 -34.63 22.95 -39.20
N ASP A 4 -34.49 22.55 -37.95
CA ASP A 4 -33.35 22.92 -37.12
C ASP A 4 -32.29 21.86 -37.27
N THR A 5 -31.29 22.19 -38.05
CA THR A 5 -30.01 21.48 -38.13
C THR A 5 -29.19 21.87 -36.92
N GLY A 6 -29.14 21.00 -35.94
CA GLY A 6 -28.16 21.06 -34.83
C GLY A 6 -26.76 20.85 -35.40
N GLY A 7 -26.03 21.94 -35.55
CA GLY A 7 -24.62 21.90 -35.95
C GLY A 7 -23.79 21.31 -34.82
N ASP A 8 -23.12 20.21 -35.13
CA ASP A 8 -21.98 19.69 -34.36
C ASP A 8 -20.88 20.77 -34.37
N ALA A 9 -20.81 21.55 -33.30
CA ALA A 9 -19.72 22.50 -33.10
C ALA A 9 -18.45 21.71 -32.68
N SER A 10 -17.60 21.41 -33.63
CA SER A 10 -16.23 21.00 -33.33
C SER A 10 -15.57 22.05 -32.44
N PRO A 11 -14.87 21.65 -31.33
CA PRO A 11 -14.25 22.59 -30.42
C PRO A 11 -13.21 23.44 -31.16
N SER A 12 -13.18 24.73 -30.82
CA SER A 12 -12.28 25.69 -31.44
C SER A 12 -10.80 25.26 -31.27
N PRO A 13 -9.91 25.54 -32.21
CA PRO A 13 -8.48 25.17 -32.13
C PRO A 13 -7.78 25.70 -30.86
N SER A 14 -8.25 26.79 -30.29
CA SER A 14 -7.74 27.37 -29.03
C SER A 14 -8.09 26.54 -27.79
N ALA A 15 -9.25 25.88 -27.77
CA ALA A 15 -9.64 24.99 -26.66
C ALA A 15 -8.77 23.72 -26.65
N GLN A 16 -8.54 23.12 -27.82
CA GLN A 16 -7.65 21.93 -27.93
C GLN A 16 -6.20 22.22 -27.54
N THR A 17 -5.72 23.45 -27.78
CA THR A 17 -4.37 23.86 -27.37
C THR A 17 -4.26 24.06 -25.87
N GLY A 18 -5.32 24.58 -25.22
CA GLY A 18 -5.40 24.75 -23.78
C GLY A 18 -5.41 23.43 -23.02
N ASP A 19 -6.23 22.48 -23.46
CA ASP A 19 -6.35 21.14 -22.85
C ASP A 19 -5.05 20.36 -22.95
N ARG A 20 -4.33 20.50 -24.07
CA ARG A 20 -3.04 19.85 -24.27
C ARG A 20 -1.94 20.41 -23.35
N ALA A 21 -1.88 21.73 -23.18
CA ALA A 21 -0.94 22.37 -22.28
C ALA A 21 -1.20 21.99 -20.81
N GLU A 22 -2.47 21.88 -20.44
CA GLU A 22 -2.89 21.45 -19.12
C GLU A 22 -2.55 19.96 -18.87
N TYR A 23 -2.82 19.10 -19.83
CA TYR A 23 -2.40 17.70 -19.80
C TYR A 23 -0.89 17.56 -19.57
N GLU A 24 -0.09 18.30 -20.33
CA GLU A 24 1.37 18.28 -20.18
C GLU A 24 1.82 18.77 -18.80
N LYS A 25 1.17 19.80 -18.24
CA LYS A 25 1.44 20.31 -16.88
C LYS A 25 1.21 19.20 -15.84
N VAL A 26 0.07 18.51 -15.90
CA VAL A 26 -0.27 17.43 -14.96
C VAL A 26 0.71 16.26 -15.12
N MET A 27 0.97 15.83 -16.34
CA MET A 27 1.87 14.71 -16.62
C MET A 27 3.33 15.00 -16.22
N ASN A 28 3.78 16.24 -16.31
CA ASN A 28 5.10 16.62 -15.81
C ASN A 28 5.20 16.52 -14.29
N ARG A 29 4.15 16.90 -13.56
CA ARG A 29 4.09 16.71 -12.10
C ARG A 29 4.01 15.22 -11.74
N TYR A 30 3.20 14.46 -12.45
CA TYR A 30 3.11 12.98 -12.30
C TYR A 30 4.48 12.31 -12.51
N LYS A 31 5.21 12.64 -13.57
CA LYS A 31 6.54 12.09 -13.84
C LYS A 31 7.53 12.39 -12.70
N LYS A 32 7.48 13.60 -12.13
CA LYS A 32 8.31 13.96 -10.97
C LYS A 32 7.93 13.11 -9.73
N ALA A 33 6.62 12.92 -9.49
CA ALA A 33 6.14 12.08 -8.40
C ALA A 33 6.57 10.61 -8.60
N LYS A 34 6.40 10.10 -9.82
CA LYS A 34 6.79 8.72 -10.18
C LYS A 34 8.29 8.48 -10.07
N GLY A 35 9.12 9.48 -10.42
CA GLY A 35 10.57 9.40 -10.22
C GLY A 35 10.96 9.28 -8.74
N LYS A 36 10.32 10.04 -7.85
CA LYS A 36 10.53 9.89 -6.40
C LYS A 36 10.01 8.55 -5.88
N TRP A 37 8.89 8.07 -6.40
CA TRP A 37 8.31 6.78 -6.09
C TRP A 37 9.24 5.62 -6.47
N GLN A 38 9.88 5.67 -7.63
CA GLN A 38 10.81 4.64 -8.10
C GLN A 38 11.98 4.40 -7.14
N ASN A 39 12.43 5.43 -6.43
CA ASN A 39 13.50 5.28 -5.43
C ASN A 39 13.08 4.42 -4.22
N TRP A 40 11.79 4.23 -4.02
CA TRP A 40 11.22 3.47 -2.91
C TRP A 40 10.63 2.13 -3.33
N SER A 41 10.33 1.97 -4.62
CA SER A 41 9.62 0.79 -5.13
C SER A 41 10.32 -0.53 -4.79
N ASP A 42 11.65 -0.58 -4.92
CA ASP A 42 12.43 -1.79 -4.63
C ASP A 42 12.39 -2.15 -3.14
N ILE A 43 12.42 -1.13 -2.27
CA ILE A 43 12.33 -1.31 -0.82
C ILE A 43 10.95 -1.85 -0.44
N TRP A 44 9.90 -1.31 -1.02
CA TRP A 44 8.53 -1.77 -0.75
C TRP A 44 8.26 -3.15 -1.32
N GLU A 45 8.81 -3.48 -2.49
CA GLU A 45 8.73 -4.82 -3.07
C GLU A 45 9.37 -5.85 -2.14
N GLU A 46 10.57 -5.55 -1.63
CA GLU A 46 11.22 -6.41 -0.64
C GLU A 46 10.36 -6.59 0.62
N ILE A 47 9.72 -5.52 1.12
CA ILE A 47 8.82 -5.61 2.27
C ILE A 47 7.61 -6.50 1.93
N TYR A 48 7.03 -6.38 0.73
CA TYR A 48 5.91 -7.21 0.32
C TYR A 48 6.29 -8.68 0.25
N ASP A 49 7.48 -9.00 -0.25
CA ASP A 49 7.97 -10.39 -0.35
C ASP A 49 8.08 -11.07 1.03
N TYR A 50 8.49 -10.34 2.06
CA TYR A 50 8.70 -10.91 3.40
C TYR A 50 7.52 -10.74 4.36
N VAL A 51 6.66 -9.75 4.16
CA VAL A 51 5.65 -9.34 5.16
C VAL A 51 4.23 -9.36 4.62
N LEU A 52 4.03 -9.03 3.35
CA LEU A 52 2.71 -8.97 2.70
C LEU A 52 2.65 -9.77 1.39
N PRO A 53 2.94 -11.08 1.42
CA PRO A 53 3.06 -11.89 0.21
C PRO A 53 1.76 -12.03 -0.59
N HIS A 54 0.62 -11.64 -0.02
CA HIS A 54 -0.69 -11.67 -0.67
C HIS A 54 -1.00 -10.40 -1.48
N ARG A 55 -0.20 -9.33 -1.33
CA ARG A 55 -0.37 -8.10 -2.11
C ARG A 55 0.27 -8.21 -3.48
N GLU A 56 -0.28 -7.44 -4.44
CA GLU A 56 0.27 -7.37 -5.79
C GLU A 56 1.68 -6.77 -5.78
N SER A 57 2.53 -7.30 -6.65
CA SER A 57 3.87 -6.78 -6.89
C SER A 57 3.85 -5.37 -7.44
N PHE A 58 4.87 -4.58 -7.11
CA PHE A 58 5.13 -3.29 -7.74
C PHE A 58 5.51 -3.42 -9.22
N PHE A 59 6.05 -4.56 -9.59
CA PHE A 59 6.55 -4.87 -10.93
C PHE A 59 5.86 -6.10 -11.55
N GLY A 60 5.02 -6.79 -10.78
CA GLY A 60 4.37 -8.01 -11.21
C GLY A 60 3.18 -7.74 -12.13
N GLU A 61 3.00 -8.65 -13.07
CA GLU A 61 1.98 -8.55 -14.10
C GLU A 61 0.73 -9.36 -13.77
N PHE A 62 0.76 -10.21 -12.72
CA PHE A 62 -0.30 -11.19 -12.48
C PHE A 62 -0.79 -11.15 -11.03
N ALA A 63 -2.07 -10.83 -10.88
CA ALA A 63 -2.77 -11.01 -9.61
C ALA A 63 -2.80 -12.52 -9.23
N GLY A 64 -2.59 -12.80 -7.93
CA GLY A 64 -2.66 -14.15 -7.41
C GLY A 64 -1.38 -14.98 -7.54
N GLN A 65 -0.23 -14.36 -7.86
CA GLN A 65 1.05 -15.04 -7.78
C GLN A 65 1.38 -15.42 -6.33
N ARG A 66 1.89 -16.65 -6.17
CA ARG A 66 2.28 -17.17 -4.86
C ARG A 66 3.69 -16.71 -4.52
N ARG A 67 3.84 -15.78 -3.58
CA ARG A 67 5.12 -15.24 -3.12
C ARG A 67 5.63 -15.88 -1.83
N THR A 68 5.00 -16.96 -1.38
CA THR A 68 5.33 -17.61 -0.10
C THR A 68 6.52 -18.57 -0.18
N GLU A 69 7.10 -18.77 -1.35
CA GLU A 69 8.19 -19.76 -1.55
C GLU A 69 9.45 -19.42 -0.75
N ASN A 70 9.70 -18.13 -0.51
CA ASN A 70 10.89 -17.66 0.22
C ASN A 70 10.60 -17.30 1.68
N ILE A 71 9.38 -17.59 2.19
CA ILE A 71 9.01 -17.29 3.58
C ILE A 71 9.16 -18.54 4.42
N TYR A 72 10.17 -18.55 5.26
CA TYR A 72 10.46 -19.65 6.20
C TYR A 72 10.02 -19.31 7.63
N ASP A 73 9.78 -18.02 7.96
CA ASP A 73 9.27 -17.59 9.25
C ASP A 73 8.07 -16.63 9.09
N GLU A 74 6.95 -16.95 9.74
CA GLU A 74 5.68 -16.23 9.62
C GLU A 74 5.53 -15.07 10.63
N THR A 75 6.52 -14.80 11.47
CA THR A 75 6.41 -13.83 12.58
C THR A 75 6.04 -12.43 12.06
N ALA A 76 6.65 -11.98 10.97
CA ALA A 76 6.37 -10.68 10.39
C ALA A 76 5.03 -10.66 9.65
N VAL A 77 4.70 -11.72 8.90
CA VAL A 77 3.46 -11.87 8.13
C VAL A 77 2.23 -11.82 9.05
N THR A 78 2.30 -12.53 10.19
CA THR A 78 1.22 -12.53 11.18
C THR A 78 1.27 -11.30 12.09
N GLY A 79 2.43 -10.69 12.23
CA GLY A 79 2.66 -9.55 13.09
C GLY A 79 2.03 -8.26 12.59
N LEU A 80 2.16 -7.96 11.30
CA LEU A 80 1.66 -6.70 10.73
C LEU A 80 0.12 -6.57 10.81
N PRO A 81 -0.71 -7.57 10.51
CA PRO A 81 -2.15 -7.48 10.73
C PRO A 81 -2.53 -7.28 12.21
N ARG A 82 -1.78 -7.90 13.15
CA ARG A 82 -1.99 -7.67 14.58
C ARG A 82 -1.65 -6.25 14.99
N PHE A 83 -0.55 -5.70 14.50
CA PHE A 83 -0.21 -4.29 14.67
C PHE A 83 -1.35 -3.38 14.18
N ALA A 84 -1.85 -3.59 12.96
CA ALA A 84 -2.96 -2.83 12.40
C ALA A 84 -4.23 -2.95 13.26
N SER A 85 -4.61 -4.15 13.68
CA SER A 85 -5.78 -4.38 14.54
C SER A 85 -5.67 -3.64 15.87
N ARG A 86 -4.49 -3.60 16.48
CA ARG A 86 -4.28 -2.91 17.75
C ARG A 86 -4.34 -1.40 17.63
N LEU A 87 -3.76 -0.84 16.56
CA LEU A 87 -3.90 0.58 16.26
C LEU A 87 -5.36 0.93 16.01
N GLN A 88 -6.09 0.12 15.26
CA GLN A 88 -7.50 0.32 14.98
C GLN A 88 -8.32 0.34 16.25
N LEU A 89 -8.12 -0.61 17.15
CA LEU A 89 -8.77 -0.65 18.46
C LEU A 89 -8.41 0.57 19.35
N GLY A 90 -7.20 1.08 19.20
CA GLY A 90 -6.74 2.28 19.92
C GLY A 90 -7.40 3.56 19.43
N PHE A 91 -7.56 3.70 18.11
CA PHE A 91 -8.17 4.89 17.51
C PHE A 91 -9.70 4.83 17.46
N PHE A 92 -10.25 3.69 17.09
CA PHE A 92 -11.69 3.47 16.91
C PHE A 92 -12.16 2.24 17.69
N PRO A 93 -12.34 2.36 19.00
CA PRO A 93 -12.84 1.26 19.81
C PRO A 93 -14.27 0.88 19.39
N PRO A 94 -14.60 -0.42 19.23
CA PRO A 94 -15.89 -0.87 18.70
C PRO A 94 -17.11 -0.38 19.49
N ASN A 95 -16.94 -0.26 20.82
CA ASN A 95 -18.01 0.15 21.74
C ASN A 95 -17.76 1.53 22.36
N GLY A 96 -16.81 2.31 21.81
CA GLY A 96 -16.44 3.62 22.32
C GLY A 96 -16.61 4.71 21.27
N ARG A 97 -16.55 5.97 21.74
CA ARG A 97 -16.48 7.14 20.87
C ARG A 97 -15.01 7.45 20.59
N ALA A 98 -14.63 7.44 19.32
CA ALA A 98 -13.27 7.77 18.88
C ALA A 98 -12.97 9.27 18.98
N PHE A 99 -13.99 10.09 18.79
CA PHE A 99 -13.91 11.55 18.85
C PHE A 99 -15.22 12.14 19.35
N LYS A 100 -15.17 13.40 19.76
CA LYS A 100 -16.35 14.20 20.14
C LYS A 100 -16.22 15.58 19.55
N LEU A 101 -17.30 16.11 18.98
CA LEU A 101 -17.36 17.50 18.55
C LEU A 101 -17.48 18.42 19.78
N ALA A 102 -16.73 19.49 19.76
CA ALA A 102 -16.77 20.54 20.78
C ALA A 102 -16.77 21.91 20.11
N PRO A 103 -17.30 22.94 20.76
CA PRO A 103 -17.21 24.31 20.27
C PRO A 103 -15.73 24.69 20.06
N GLY A 104 -15.45 25.39 18.95
CA GLY A 104 -14.11 25.86 18.67
C GLY A 104 -13.63 26.94 19.67
N PRO A 105 -12.31 27.18 19.77
CA PRO A 105 -11.74 28.15 20.68
C PRO A 105 -12.20 29.59 20.39
N GLU A 106 -12.76 29.83 19.22
CA GLU A 106 -13.31 31.13 18.80
C GLU A 106 -14.68 31.44 19.43
N TYR A 107 -15.35 30.40 20.00
CA TYR A 107 -16.62 30.57 20.67
C TYR A 107 -16.43 31.01 22.11
N PRO A 108 -16.97 32.18 22.50
CA PRO A 108 -16.95 32.65 23.88
C PRO A 108 -17.66 31.67 24.82
N SER A 109 -17.09 31.43 26.00
CA SER A 109 -17.62 30.45 26.96
C SER A 109 -19.03 30.74 27.41
N ASP A 110 -19.42 32.00 27.44
CA ASP A 110 -20.75 32.53 27.80
C ASP A 110 -21.83 32.28 26.72
N MET A 111 -21.43 32.02 25.48
CA MET A 111 -22.33 31.63 24.38
C MET A 111 -22.54 30.11 24.26
N ILE A 112 -21.82 29.30 25.02
CA ILE A 112 -21.95 27.83 24.98
C ILE A 112 -23.19 27.41 25.78
N SER A 113 -24.30 27.25 25.08
CA SER A 113 -25.54 26.74 25.67
C SER A 113 -25.54 25.23 25.82
N THR A 114 -26.30 24.73 26.82
CA THR A 114 -26.51 23.28 26.98
C THR A 114 -27.15 22.67 25.74
N GLN A 115 -27.97 23.40 25.02
CA GLN A 115 -28.60 22.95 23.78
C GLN A 115 -27.57 22.77 22.67
N LEU A 116 -26.61 23.70 22.49
CA LEU A 116 -25.53 23.58 21.53
C LEU A 116 -24.66 22.34 21.79
N LEU A 117 -24.33 22.08 23.07
CA LEU A 117 -23.57 20.92 23.44
C LEU A 117 -24.32 19.61 23.12
N LYS A 118 -25.64 19.59 23.31
CA LYS A 118 -26.45 18.43 22.93
C LYS A 118 -26.53 18.23 21.43
N GLU A 119 -26.71 19.30 20.65
CA GLU A 119 -26.71 19.22 19.18
C GLU A 119 -25.37 18.72 18.62
N LEU A 120 -24.25 19.15 19.20
CA LEU A 120 -22.92 18.66 18.83
C LEU A 120 -22.74 17.17 19.22
N ASP A 121 -23.32 16.73 20.32
CA ASP A 121 -23.29 15.32 20.75
C ASP A 121 -24.14 14.45 19.82
N ASP A 122 -25.33 14.91 19.41
CA ASP A 122 -26.21 14.23 18.46
C ASP A 122 -25.53 14.13 17.07
N ILE A 123 -24.86 15.19 16.59
CA ILE A 123 -24.08 15.16 15.35
C ILE A 123 -22.89 14.19 15.47
N THR A 124 -22.23 14.17 16.63
CA THR A 124 -21.13 13.23 16.89
C THR A 124 -21.60 11.79 16.73
N GLU A 125 -22.77 11.45 17.26
CA GLU A 125 -23.33 10.09 17.14
C GLU A 125 -23.68 9.76 15.69
N LEU A 126 -24.27 10.68 14.93
CA LEU A 126 -24.56 10.50 13.51
C LEU A 126 -23.28 10.23 12.70
N LEU A 127 -22.18 10.94 12.99
CA LEU A 127 -20.90 10.71 12.33
C LEU A 127 -20.34 9.33 12.65
N HIS A 128 -20.41 8.89 13.91
CA HIS A 128 -19.98 7.54 14.28
C HIS A 128 -20.86 6.46 13.63
N GLU A 129 -22.16 6.68 13.54
CA GLU A 129 -23.06 5.77 12.83
C GLU A 129 -22.74 5.69 11.34
N GLY A 130 -22.50 6.83 10.69
CA GLY A 130 -22.04 6.90 9.29
C GLY A 130 -20.76 6.11 9.06
N LEU A 131 -19.77 6.25 9.95
CA LEU A 131 -18.54 5.47 9.87
C LEU A 131 -18.76 3.97 10.07
N ARG A 132 -19.61 3.58 11.03
CA ARG A 132 -19.95 2.18 11.30
C ARG A 132 -20.69 1.50 10.15
N ASN A 133 -21.55 2.25 9.46
CA ASN A 133 -22.35 1.74 8.34
C ASN A 133 -21.60 1.74 7.01
N SER A 134 -20.45 2.42 6.94
CA SER A 134 -19.58 2.45 5.76
C SER A 134 -18.57 1.30 5.75
N ASN A 135 -17.77 1.23 4.70
CA ASN A 135 -16.64 0.28 4.59
C ASN A 135 -15.37 0.77 5.35
N PHE A 136 -15.49 1.79 6.20
CA PHE A 136 -14.36 2.40 6.91
C PHE A 136 -13.50 1.39 7.65
N ASN A 137 -14.11 0.47 8.39
CA ASN A 137 -13.37 -0.45 9.26
C ASN A 137 -12.41 -1.38 8.47
N SER A 138 -12.83 -1.89 7.32
CA SER A 138 -12.00 -2.75 6.48
C SER A 138 -10.88 -1.96 5.80
N GLU A 139 -11.22 -0.83 5.19
CA GLU A 139 -10.25 0.00 4.49
C GLU A 139 -9.25 0.66 5.45
N PHE A 140 -9.70 1.07 6.62
CA PHE A 140 -8.82 1.63 7.64
C PHE A 140 -7.82 0.59 8.17
N HIS A 141 -8.28 -0.66 8.38
CA HIS A 141 -7.38 -1.76 8.75
C HIS A 141 -6.30 -1.99 7.70
N GLU A 142 -6.69 -2.01 6.42
CA GLU A 142 -5.73 -2.16 5.32
C GLU A 142 -4.75 -0.98 5.25
N GLY A 143 -5.26 0.26 5.39
CA GLY A 143 -4.43 1.45 5.46
C GLY A 143 -3.46 1.46 6.64
N LEU A 144 -3.84 0.89 7.79
CA LEU A 144 -2.95 0.75 8.95
C LEU A 144 -1.83 -0.26 8.71
N GLN A 145 -2.03 -1.28 7.88
CA GLN A 145 -0.93 -2.14 7.44
C GLN A 145 0.09 -1.36 6.61
N ASP A 146 -0.38 -0.48 5.71
CA ASP A 146 0.49 0.42 4.95
C ASP A 146 1.21 1.42 5.85
N LEU A 147 0.56 1.90 6.92
CA LEU A 147 1.20 2.73 7.93
C LEU A 147 2.33 1.99 8.65
N GLY A 148 2.18 0.68 8.88
CA GLY A 148 3.24 -0.18 9.40
C GLY A 148 4.47 -0.24 8.49
N ILE A 149 4.29 -0.12 7.18
CA ILE A 149 5.37 0.03 6.20
C ILE A 149 5.95 1.45 6.25
N GLY A 150 5.06 2.45 6.36
CA GLY A 150 5.51 3.85 6.50
C GLY A 150 4.47 4.92 6.20
N THR A 151 3.59 4.71 5.23
CA THR A 151 2.63 5.73 4.79
C THR A 151 1.29 5.09 4.46
N MET A 152 0.27 5.54 5.15
CA MET A 152 -1.12 5.24 4.82
C MET A 152 -1.66 6.30 3.88
N ASN A 153 -2.29 5.87 2.80
CA ASN A 153 -3.06 6.74 1.91
C ASN A 153 -4.48 6.20 1.81
N MET A 154 -5.44 7.04 2.12
CA MET A 154 -6.86 6.70 2.03
C MET A 154 -7.58 7.76 1.22
N LEU A 155 -8.38 7.34 0.28
CA LEU A 155 -9.28 8.19 -0.49
C LEU A 155 -10.67 8.11 0.12
N VAL A 156 -11.31 9.26 0.30
CA VAL A 156 -12.67 9.38 0.82
C VAL A 156 -13.55 9.95 -0.27
N GLU A 157 -14.54 9.19 -0.68
CA GLU A 157 -15.48 9.55 -1.75
C GLU A 157 -16.91 9.56 -1.21
N SER A 158 -17.80 10.29 -1.86
CA SER A 158 -19.23 10.18 -1.58
C SER A 158 -19.77 8.85 -2.11
N GLY A 159 -20.53 8.15 -1.29
CA GLY A 159 -21.23 6.94 -1.69
C GLY A 159 -22.40 7.19 -2.67
N ARG A 160 -23.21 6.15 -2.91
CA ARG A 160 -24.35 6.22 -3.85
C ARG A 160 -25.48 7.10 -3.37
N PHE A 161 -25.63 7.24 -2.05
CA PHE A 161 -26.70 8.03 -1.44
C PHE A 161 -26.12 9.27 -0.75
N VAL A 162 -26.93 10.30 -0.58
CA VAL A 162 -26.52 11.50 0.15
C VAL A 162 -26.21 11.15 1.59
N GLY A 163 -24.98 11.47 2.01
CA GLY A 163 -24.49 11.16 3.36
C GLY A 163 -23.71 9.84 3.48
N ASP A 164 -23.72 9.00 2.44
CA ASP A 164 -22.85 7.81 2.40
C ASP A 164 -21.40 8.21 2.18
N LEU A 165 -20.51 7.61 2.94
CA LEU A 165 -19.07 7.71 2.77
C LEU A 165 -18.51 6.39 2.26
N HIS A 166 -17.67 6.47 1.25
CA HIS A 166 -16.91 5.35 0.74
C HIS A 166 -15.42 5.61 0.92
N PHE A 167 -14.73 4.66 1.53
CA PHE A 167 -13.30 4.74 1.80
C PHE A 167 -12.56 3.77 0.88
N THR A 168 -11.37 4.14 0.45
CA THR A 168 -10.49 3.26 -0.32
C THR A 168 -9.07 3.40 0.21
N ALA A 169 -8.52 2.35 0.78
CA ALA A 169 -7.10 2.28 1.08
C ALA A 169 -6.32 2.16 -0.23
N VAL A 170 -5.39 3.06 -0.45
CA VAL A 170 -4.59 3.08 -1.68
C VAL A 170 -3.15 2.69 -1.34
N PRO A 171 -2.72 1.48 -1.72
CA PRO A 171 -1.40 0.99 -1.37
C PRO A 171 -0.30 1.80 -2.06
N PRO A 172 0.92 1.83 -1.49
CA PRO A 172 2.06 2.51 -2.09
C PRO A 172 2.39 2.06 -3.52
N SER A 173 1.98 0.84 -3.90
CA SER A 173 2.14 0.33 -5.27
C SER A 173 1.37 1.14 -6.32
N ASN A 174 0.26 1.78 -5.94
CA ASN A 174 -0.69 2.40 -6.86
C ASN A 174 -0.85 3.91 -6.68
N VAL A 175 0.01 4.53 -5.87
CA VAL A 175 -0.02 5.98 -5.65
C VAL A 175 1.38 6.58 -5.67
N ALA A 176 1.52 7.77 -6.22
CA ALA A 176 2.73 8.58 -6.12
C ALA A 176 2.40 9.95 -5.53
N LEU A 177 3.28 10.44 -4.68
CA LEU A 177 3.10 11.66 -3.91
C LEU A 177 4.15 12.70 -4.26
N LEU A 178 3.75 13.99 -4.24
CA LEU A 178 4.68 15.10 -4.21
C LEU A 178 4.50 15.91 -2.93
N SER A 179 5.59 16.47 -2.44
CA SER A 179 5.60 17.41 -1.32
C SER A 179 5.85 18.82 -1.80
N GLY A 180 5.17 19.78 -1.19
CA GLY A 180 5.45 21.21 -1.33
C GLY A 180 6.62 21.67 -0.45
N ALA A 181 6.82 22.99 -0.42
CA ALA A 181 7.91 23.65 0.30
C ALA A 181 7.93 23.40 1.82
N MET A 182 6.77 23.11 2.43
CA MET A 182 6.63 22.84 3.87
C MET A 182 6.62 21.34 4.19
N ASP A 183 7.15 20.49 3.35
CA ASP A 183 7.14 19.03 3.51
C ASP A 183 5.74 18.40 3.65
N GLN A 184 4.69 19.15 3.35
CA GLN A 184 3.33 18.62 3.27
C GLN A 184 3.11 17.97 1.91
N VAL A 185 2.31 16.92 1.87
CA VAL A 185 1.90 16.32 0.60
C VAL A 185 0.95 17.31 -0.09
N THR A 186 1.28 17.67 -1.32
CA THR A 186 0.51 18.63 -2.12
C THR A 186 -0.18 17.98 -3.30
N ASP A 187 0.39 16.89 -3.82
CA ASP A 187 -0.16 16.23 -4.99
C ASP A 187 -0.21 14.72 -4.76
N TRP A 188 -1.33 14.13 -5.19
CA TRP A 188 -1.59 12.69 -5.17
C TRP A 188 -1.87 12.23 -6.59
N PHE A 189 -1.19 11.16 -7.02
CA PHE A 189 -1.38 10.53 -8.31
C PHE A 189 -1.65 9.05 -8.09
N ARG A 190 -2.90 8.63 -8.27
CA ARG A 190 -3.30 7.23 -8.26
C ARG A 190 -3.41 6.74 -9.68
N TRP A 191 -2.96 5.52 -9.96
CA TRP A 191 -3.12 4.92 -11.28
C TRP A 191 -3.80 3.56 -11.21
N ASN A 192 -4.52 3.24 -12.27
CA ASN A 192 -5.05 1.93 -12.55
C ASN A 192 -4.58 1.53 -13.95
N ASN A 193 -3.81 0.45 -14.03
CA ASN A 193 -3.18 0.01 -15.26
C ASN A 193 -4.14 -0.73 -16.21
N GLU A 194 -5.25 -1.28 -15.68
CA GLU A 194 -6.11 -2.21 -16.39
C GLU A 194 -7.60 -1.85 -16.25
N CYS A 195 -7.97 -0.64 -16.64
CA CYS A 195 -9.37 -0.24 -16.65
C CYS A 195 -9.98 -0.47 -18.03
N ASP A 196 -11.07 -1.24 -18.09
CA ASP A 196 -11.81 -1.39 -19.36
C ASP A 196 -12.46 -0.06 -19.74
N ILE A 197 -12.34 0.32 -21.01
CA ILE A 197 -12.84 1.63 -21.49
C ILE A 197 -14.34 1.83 -21.20
N THR A 198 -15.11 0.74 -21.14
CA THR A 198 -16.53 0.80 -20.81
C THR A 198 -16.78 1.09 -19.33
N ASP A 199 -15.94 0.56 -18.46
CA ASP A 199 -16.11 0.66 -17.01
C ASP A 199 -15.73 2.05 -16.48
N ILE A 200 -14.95 2.82 -17.23
CA ILE A 200 -14.62 4.19 -16.88
C ILE A 200 -15.87 5.04 -16.66
N LYS A 201 -16.85 4.98 -17.58
CA LYS A 201 -18.10 5.75 -17.42
C LYS A 201 -19.02 5.23 -16.32
N LEU A 202 -18.93 3.93 -16.00
CA LEU A 202 -19.67 3.36 -14.88
C LEU A 202 -19.12 3.86 -13.54
N ARG A 203 -17.79 3.95 -13.43
CA ARG A 203 -17.12 4.43 -12.22
C ARG A 203 -17.10 5.96 -12.14
N TYR A 204 -16.91 6.62 -13.30
CA TYR A 204 -16.80 8.07 -13.41
C TYR A 204 -17.86 8.60 -14.41
N PRO A 205 -19.11 8.80 -13.99
CA PRO A 205 -20.18 9.23 -14.88
C PRO A 205 -19.91 10.57 -15.61
N GLN A 206 -19.06 11.40 -15.02
CA GLN A 206 -18.67 12.72 -15.56
C GLN A 206 -17.51 12.63 -16.57
N ALA A 207 -17.01 11.43 -16.89
CA ALA A 207 -15.91 11.28 -17.82
C ALA A 207 -16.34 11.61 -19.27
N GLU A 208 -15.66 12.57 -19.88
CA GLU A 208 -15.84 12.96 -21.27
C GLU A 208 -14.80 12.26 -22.16
N TYR A 209 -15.26 11.46 -23.11
CA TYR A 209 -14.38 10.76 -24.02
C TYR A 209 -14.02 11.64 -25.22
N SER A 210 -12.76 11.57 -25.65
CA SER A 210 -12.37 12.09 -26.94
C SER A 210 -13.09 11.32 -28.07
N ASN A 211 -13.17 11.92 -29.27
CA ASN A 211 -13.77 11.25 -30.43
C ASN A 211 -13.08 9.91 -30.73
N GLU A 212 -11.76 9.84 -30.55
CA GLU A 212 -10.97 8.62 -30.75
C GLU A 212 -11.32 7.53 -29.71
N MET A 213 -11.45 7.91 -28.45
CA MET A 213 -11.87 7.00 -27.38
C MET A 213 -13.29 6.49 -27.60
N ALA A 214 -14.21 7.35 -28.02
CA ALA A 214 -15.58 6.97 -28.30
C ALA A 214 -15.68 6.00 -29.49
N MET A 215 -14.89 6.18 -30.52
CA MET A 215 -14.77 5.24 -31.63
C MET A 215 -14.14 3.91 -31.20
N THR A 216 -13.11 3.98 -30.38
CA THR A 216 -12.44 2.79 -29.83
C THR A 216 -13.37 1.99 -28.93
N GLN A 217 -14.15 2.64 -28.07
CA GLN A 217 -15.16 1.97 -27.23
C GLN A 217 -16.19 1.20 -28.06
N LYS A 218 -16.64 1.76 -29.21
CA LYS A 218 -17.57 1.09 -30.11
C LYS A 218 -16.94 -0.11 -30.81
N ARG A 219 -15.65 -0.04 -31.14
CA ARG A 219 -14.91 -1.07 -31.88
C ARG A 219 -14.41 -2.17 -30.94
N ASP A 220 -13.90 -1.82 -29.79
CA ASP A 220 -13.37 -2.73 -28.76
C ASP A 220 -13.76 -2.25 -27.35
N PRO A 221 -14.93 -2.68 -26.84
CA PRO A 221 -15.44 -2.25 -25.53
C PRO A 221 -14.56 -2.70 -24.34
N ARG A 222 -13.74 -3.74 -24.52
CA ARG A 222 -12.87 -4.31 -23.48
C ARG A 222 -11.42 -3.88 -23.62
N ARG A 223 -11.14 -2.90 -24.47
CA ARG A 223 -9.78 -2.35 -24.54
C ARG A 223 -9.38 -1.80 -23.19
N LYS A 224 -8.28 -2.30 -22.68
CA LYS A 224 -7.68 -1.81 -21.44
C LYS A 224 -7.00 -0.46 -21.68
N THR A 225 -7.25 0.45 -20.79
CA THR A 225 -6.62 1.77 -20.81
C THR A 225 -6.08 2.08 -19.42
N ARG A 226 -4.97 2.80 -19.37
CA ARG A 226 -4.39 3.25 -18.12
C ARG A 226 -4.98 4.59 -17.74
N ILE A 227 -5.53 4.63 -16.51
CA ILE A 227 -6.13 5.84 -15.94
C ILE A 227 -5.25 6.36 -14.83
N ILE A 228 -5.11 7.67 -14.77
CA ILE A 228 -4.46 8.40 -13.70
C ILE A 228 -5.47 9.37 -13.09
N GLU A 229 -5.68 9.23 -11.80
CA GLU A 229 -6.40 10.19 -10.96
C GLU A 229 -5.37 11.09 -10.30
N ALA A 230 -5.42 12.37 -10.60
CA ALA A 230 -4.49 13.35 -10.03
C ALA A 230 -5.25 14.38 -9.21
N THR A 231 -4.91 14.52 -7.95
CA THR A 231 -5.37 15.63 -7.10
C THR A 231 -4.17 16.52 -6.82
N MET A 232 -4.22 17.74 -7.29
CA MET A 232 -3.07 18.65 -7.23
C MET A 232 -3.46 19.95 -6.53
N TYR A 233 -2.55 20.45 -5.70
CA TYR A 233 -2.68 21.79 -5.13
C TYR A 233 -2.53 22.86 -6.21
N ASP A 234 -3.51 23.75 -6.30
CA ASP A 234 -3.65 24.74 -7.38
C ASP A 234 -3.84 26.16 -6.85
N SER A 235 -3.46 26.46 -5.63
CA SER A 235 -3.56 27.81 -5.08
C SER A 235 -2.21 28.52 -5.10
N ASP A 236 -2.23 29.78 -5.50
CA ASP A 236 -1.09 30.69 -5.33
C ASP A 236 -0.93 31.17 -3.88
N ASP A 237 -1.95 30.96 -3.06
CA ASP A 237 -1.98 31.28 -1.64
C ASP A 237 -1.93 30.01 -0.80
N GLN A 238 -0.82 29.79 -0.09
CA GLN A 238 -0.57 28.60 0.75
C GLN A 238 -1.56 28.44 1.92
N PHE A 239 -2.42 29.42 2.19
CA PHE A 239 -3.44 29.36 3.23
C PHE A 239 -4.83 28.99 2.70
N LYS A 240 -4.97 28.83 1.38
CA LYS A 240 -6.23 28.40 0.77
C LYS A 240 -6.17 26.92 0.42
N ASP A 241 -7.15 26.18 0.92
CA ASP A 241 -7.36 24.77 0.55
C ASP A 241 -8.05 24.71 -0.83
N GLU A 242 -7.27 24.88 -1.89
CA GLU A 242 -7.75 24.81 -3.27
C GLU A 242 -6.97 23.70 -4.01
N TYR A 243 -7.71 22.70 -4.47
CA TYR A 243 -7.15 21.58 -5.22
C TYR A 243 -7.88 21.43 -6.54
N THR A 244 -7.22 20.86 -7.51
CA THR A 244 -7.86 20.46 -8.78
C THR A 244 -7.70 18.95 -8.95
N TYR A 245 -8.83 18.28 -9.11
CA TYR A 245 -8.89 16.87 -9.44
C TYR A 245 -8.93 16.70 -10.96
N TYR A 246 -8.13 15.77 -11.47
CA TYR A 246 -8.08 15.39 -12.87
C TYR A 246 -8.23 13.88 -12.98
N LEU A 247 -9.05 13.45 -13.91
CA LEU A 247 -9.10 12.09 -14.39
C LEU A 247 -8.51 12.06 -15.79
N ILE A 248 -7.47 11.27 -16.01
CA ILE A 248 -6.67 11.29 -17.25
C ILE A 248 -6.58 9.88 -17.82
N SER A 249 -6.79 9.73 -19.13
CA SER A 249 -6.33 8.57 -19.88
C SER A 249 -4.88 8.82 -20.32
N GLU A 250 -3.93 8.05 -19.78
CA GLU A 250 -2.53 8.13 -20.21
C GLU A 250 -2.37 7.59 -21.63
N THR A 251 -3.07 6.50 -21.95
CA THR A 251 -2.99 5.85 -23.26
C THR A 251 -3.46 6.77 -24.39
N ASP A 252 -4.59 7.46 -24.16
CA ASP A 252 -5.21 8.33 -25.17
C ASP A 252 -4.77 9.80 -25.04
N LYS A 253 -3.92 10.11 -24.04
CA LYS A 253 -3.38 11.46 -23.74
C LYS A 253 -4.49 12.53 -23.61
N HIS A 254 -5.58 12.16 -22.93
CA HIS A 254 -6.76 12.99 -22.81
C HIS A 254 -7.20 13.16 -21.36
N ILE A 255 -7.66 14.38 -21.01
CA ILE A 255 -8.28 14.66 -19.71
C ILE A 255 -9.76 14.29 -19.82
N LEU A 256 -10.14 13.25 -19.06
CA LEU A 256 -11.52 12.73 -19.06
C LEU A 256 -12.46 13.55 -18.18
N SER A 257 -11.94 14.11 -17.09
CA SER A 257 -12.70 14.95 -16.17
C SER A 257 -11.77 15.89 -15.43
N LYS A 258 -12.29 17.08 -15.10
CA LYS A 258 -11.62 18.07 -14.31
C LYS A 258 -12.61 18.68 -13.31
N GLN A 259 -12.24 18.72 -12.05
CA GLN A 259 -13.07 19.29 -11.00
C GLN A 259 -12.24 20.14 -10.04
N LYS A 260 -12.68 21.35 -9.73
CA LYS A 260 -12.10 22.17 -8.67
C LYS A 260 -12.69 21.79 -7.32
N LEU A 261 -11.81 21.57 -6.36
CA LEU A 261 -12.12 21.29 -4.97
C LEU A 261 -11.72 22.51 -4.14
N VAL A 262 -12.69 23.23 -3.64
CA VAL A 262 -12.48 24.51 -2.96
C VAL A 262 -13.07 24.45 -1.56
N GLY A 263 -12.35 24.98 -0.62
CA GLY A 263 -12.79 25.11 0.77
C GLY A 263 -12.15 24.10 1.72
N ARG A 264 -12.25 24.43 2.99
CA ARG A 264 -11.67 23.62 4.06
C ARG A 264 -12.31 22.23 4.10
N GLY A 265 -11.50 21.17 4.08
CA GLY A 265 -11.98 19.79 4.06
C GLY A 265 -12.39 19.28 2.67
N SER A 266 -12.15 20.02 1.59
CA SER A 266 -12.46 19.57 0.23
C SER A 266 -11.46 18.53 -0.32
N LEU A 267 -10.31 18.37 0.33
CA LEU A 267 -9.32 17.36 -0.04
C LEU A 267 -9.84 15.95 0.28
N PRO A 268 -10.00 15.06 -0.72
CA PRO A 268 -10.50 13.71 -0.48
C PRO A 268 -9.45 12.74 0.03
N TRP A 269 -8.19 13.16 0.15
CA TRP A 269 -7.08 12.32 0.55
C TRP A 269 -6.73 12.49 2.03
N LEU A 270 -6.63 11.36 2.71
CA LEU A 270 -6.05 11.23 4.05
C LEU A 270 -4.70 10.52 3.92
N THR A 271 -3.62 11.27 4.08
CA THR A 271 -2.26 10.73 4.04
C THR A 271 -1.60 10.90 5.39
N THR A 272 -1.25 9.78 6.01
CA THR A 272 -0.59 9.74 7.31
C THR A 272 0.74 9.00 7.21
N ARG A 273 1.79 9.57 7.79
CA ARG A 273 3.14 9.00 7.82
C ARG A 273 3.47 8.58 9.24
N TRP A 274 3.99 7.36 9.43
CA TRP A 274 4.41 6.86 10.73
C TRP A 274 5.53 7.71 11.33
N SER A 275 6.63 7.83 10.61
CA SER A 275 7.74 8.70 10.96
C SER A 275 8.16 9.49 9.73
N LYS A 276 8.34 10.80 9.92
CA LYS A 276 8.74 11.71 8.85
C LYS A 276 10.25 11.95 8.95
N SER A 277 10.95 11.80 7.84
CA SER A 277 12.31 12.30 7.66
C SER A 277 12.28 13.59 6.84
N GLY A 278 13.16 14.53 7.14
CA GLY A 278 13.22 15.80 6.41
C GLY A 278 13.45 15.59 4.92
N MET A 279 12.74 16.32 4.08
CA MET A 279 12.75 16.27 2.61
C MET A 279 12.21 14.97 1.98
N GLU A 280 11.83 13.97 2.78
CA GLU A 280 11.18 12.75 2.29
C GLU A 280 9.67 12.92 2.25
N VAL A 281 9.05 12.52 1.13
CA VAL A 281 7.58 12.53 0.98
C VAL A 281 6.98 11.34 1.70
N TRP A 282 7.66 10.20 1.67
CA TRP A 282 7.23 8.95 2.24
C TRP A 282 7.69 8.79 3.68
N GLY A 283 6.85 8.19 4.50
CA GLY A 283 7.18 7.86 5.89
C GLY A 283 7.99 6.58 6.01
N ARG A 284 8.65 6.41 7.15
CA ARG A 284 9.39 5.20 7.52
C ARG A 284 8.65 4.50 8.65
N GLY A 285 8.16 3.30 8.38
CA GLY A 285 7.41 2.50 9.33
C GLY A 285 8.27 1.55 10.16
N PRO A 286 7.69 0.93 11.19
CA PRO A 286 8.38 -0.03 12.04
C PRO A 286 8.85 -1.28 11.27
N ILE A 287 8.12 -1.71 10.25
CA ILE A 287 8.53 -2.82 9.38
C ILE A 287 9.85 -2.51 8.68
N LEU A 288 9.99 -1.32 8.11
CA LEU A 288 11.22 -0.92 7.42
C LEU A 288 12.44 -0.98 8.36
N GLN A 289 12.24 -0.60 9.63
CA GLN A 289 13.30 -0.68 10.64
C GLN A 289 13.61 -2.12 11.05
N ALA A 290 12.59 -2.99 11.05
CA ALA A 290 12.72 -4.40 11.42
C ALA A 290 13.23 -5.30 10.27
N MET A 291 13.25 -4.81 9.02
CA MET A 291 13.62 -5.62 7.83
C MET A 291 14.93 -6.39 7.98
N PRO A 292 16.04 -5.80 8.50
CA PRO A 292 17.27 -6.57 8.69
C PRO A 292 17.09 -7.77 9.63
N ALA A 293 16.32 -7.61 10.71
CA ALA A 293 16.03 -8.69 11.65
C ALA A 293 15.09 -9.75 11.03
N ILE A 294 14.09 -9.32 10.26
CA ILE A 294 13.16 -10.22 9.54
C ILE A 294 13.93 -11.08 8.53
N LYS A 295 14.80 -10.48 7.73
CA LYS A 295 15.62 -11.20 6.73
C LYS A 295 16.57 -12.18 7.41
N THR A 296 17.26 -11.77 8.48
CA THR A 296 18.15 -12.65 9.22
C THR A 296 17.42 -13.81 9.85
N LEU A 297 16.25 -13.57 10.45
CA LEU A 297 15.39 -14.61 11.01
C LEU A 297 14.97 -15.62 9.94
N ASN A 298 14.48 -15.14 8.80
CA ASN A 298 14.04 -15.97 7.69
C ASN A 298 15.17 -16.85 7.15
N LEU A 299 16.36 -16.28 6.93
CA LEU A 299 17.55 -16.99 6.51
C LEU A 299 17.99 -18.04 7.55
N THR A 300 17.93 -17.70 8.85
CA THR A 300 18.31 -18.63 9.91
C THR A 300 17.39 -19.84 9.95
N VAL A 301 16.07 -19.63 9.79
CA VAL A 301 15.09 -20.73 9.73
C VAL A 301 15.34 -21.60 8.49
N GLN A 302 15.60 -20.99 7.33
CA GLN A 302 15.95 -21.71 6.12
C GLN A 302 17.15 -22.63 6.33
N LEU A 303 18.25 -22.09 6.86
CA LEU A 303 19.47 -22.86 7.13
C LEU A 303 19.24 -24.00 8.14
N ILE A 304 18.37 -23.81 9.13
CA ILE A 304 18.00 -24.86 10.08
C ILE A 304 17.21 -25.98 9.36
N LEU A 305 16.28 -25.63 8.49
CA LEU A 305 15.51 -26.59 7.71
C LEU A 305 16.39 -27.37 6.74
N GLU A 306 17.30 -26.73 6.03
CA GLU A 306 18.27 -27.36 5.15
C GLU A 306 19.19 -28.32 5.93
N ASN A 307 19.67 -27.91 7.10
CA ASN A 307 20.45 -28.81 7.98
C ASN A 307 19.63 -29.98 8.53
N ALA A 308 18.35 -29.75 8.85
CA ALA A 308 17.45 -30.81 9.28
C ALA A 308 17.19 -31.82 8.14
N GLU A 309 17.02 -31.34 6.91
CA GLU A 309 16.89 -32.19 5.73
C GLU A 309 18.13 -33.08 5.52
N MET A 310 19.33 -32.47 5.66
CA MET A 310 20.59 -33.21 5.61
C MET A 310 20.73 -34.26 6.74
N ALA A 311 20.28 -33.87 7.96
CA ALA A 311 20.32 -34.80 9.10
C ALA A 311 19.35 -35.97 8.96
N ILE A 312 18.20 -35.77 8.33
CA ILE A 312 17.18 -36.80 8.07
C ILE A 312 17.57 -37.68 6.89
N GLY A 313 18.02 -37.08 5.78
CA GLY A 313 18.39 -37.79 4.56
C GLY A 313 19.71 -38.51 4.67
N GLY A 314 20.58 -38.06 5.55
CA GLY A 314 21.95 -38.56 5.73
C GLY A 314 22.84 -38.34 4.51
N ALA A 315 24.12 -38.24 4.74
CA ALA A 315 25.13 -38.41 3.70
C ALA A 315 26.00 -39.60 4.12
N TYR A 316 26.24 -40.50 3.22
CA TYR A 316 26.94 -41.75 3.51
C TYR A 316 28.27 -41.74 2.81
N VAL A 317 29.30 -42.18 3.53
CA VAL A 317 30.63 -42.41 2.96
C VAL A 317 30.80 -43.90 2.75
N TYR A 318 31.19 -44.32 1.56
CA TYR A 318 31.48 -45.72 1.24
C TYR A 318 32.89 -45.88 0.73
N ASP A 319 33.46 -47.06 0.93
CA ASP A 319 34.82 -47.38 0.44
C ASP A 319 34.83 -47.60 -1.07
N ASP A 320 35.64 -46.82 -1.79
CA ASP A 320 35.87 -46.96 -3.21
C ASP A 320 37.35 -47.24 -3.47
N ASP A 321 37.65 -48.08 -4.47
CA ASP A 321 38.98 -48.62 -4.74
C ASP A 321 39.76 -47.83 -5.80
N GLY A 322 39.36 -46.59 -6.12
CA GLY A 322 40.30 -46.08 -7.04
C GLY A 322 40.29 -44.71 -7.62
N VAL A 323 39.23 -43.97 -7.80
CA VAL A 323 39.37 -42.64 -8.43
C VAL A 323 38.39 -41.61 -7.83
N PHE A 324 38.86 -40.96 -6.79
CA PHE A 324 38.15 -39.83 -6.22
C PHE A 324 38.39 -38.56 -7.04
N ASN A 325 37.34 -38.00 -7.63
CA ASN A 325 37.39 -36.66 -8.24
C ASN A 325 36.55 -35.69 -7.38
N PRO A 326 37.17 -34.84 -6.57
CA PRO A 326 36.46 -33.93 -5.64
C PRO A 326 35.61 -32.88 -6.33
N ASP A 327 35.85 -32.58 -7.59
CA ASP A 327 35.18 -31.48 -8.30
C ASP A 327 33.74 -31.81 -8.73
N ASN A 328 33.31 -33.09 -8.60
CA ASN A 328 31.98 -33.53 -9.04
C ASN A 328 31.02 -33.93 -7.92
N ILE A 329 31.35 -33.68 -6.65
CA ILE A 329 30.50 -34.09 -5.52
C ILE A 329 29.67 -32.93 -5.04
N THR A 330 28.39 -32.97 -5.35
CA THR A 330 27.38 -32.07 -4.71
C THR A 330 26.80 -32.82 -3.51
N ILE A 331 27.01 -32.30 -2.31
CA ILE A 331 26.48 -32.87 -1.09
C ILE A 331 24.99 -32.55 -1.01
N GLN A 332 24.15 -33.57 -1.19
CA GLN A 332 22.69 -33.51 -1.07
C GLN A 332 22.21 -34.62 -0.11
N PRO A 333 21.01 -34.49 0.48
CA PRO A 333 20.42 -35.58 1.27
C PRO A 333 20.41 -36.90 0.50
N GLY A 334 20.95 -37.95 1.09
CA GLY A 334 21.08 -39.27 0.45
C GLY A 334 22.29 -39.46 -0.48
N THR A 335 23.23 -38.51 -0.51
CA THR A 335 24.46 -38.62 -1.32
C THR A 335 25.42 -39.65 -0.72
N PHE A 336 25.96 -40.53 -1.60
CA PHE A 336 27.03 -41.46 -1.24
C PHE A 336 28.37 -40.89 -1.71
N ILE A 337 29.29 -40.71 -0.76
CA ILE A 337 30.63 -40.16 -1.02
C ILE A 337 31.62 -41.30 -1.00
N PRO A 338 32.38 -41.53 -2.08
CA PRO A 338 33.40 -42.56 -2.12
C PRO A 338 34.64 -42.19 -1.27
N ARG A 339 35.22 -43.15 -0.54
CA ARG A 339 36.40 -42.99 0.30
C ARG A 339 37.40 -44.11 0.02
N SER A 340 38.69 -43.89 0.35
CA SER A 340 39.72 -44.88 0.20
C SER A 340 39.47 -46.14 1.03
N PRO A 341 39.93 -47.35 0.55
CA PRO A 341 39.68 -48.64 1.19
C PRO A 341 40.21 -48.71 2.63
N GLY A 342 39.38 -49.23 3.56
CA GLY A 342 39.75 -49.50 4.93
C GLY A 342 38.96 -48.79 6.00
N SER A 343 37.93 -48.02 5.65
CA SER A 343 37.03 -47.38 6.60
C SER A 343 35.61 -47.89 6.46
N SER A 344 34.96 -48.13 7.60
CA SER A 344 33.56 -48.52 7.70
C SER A 344 32.61 -47.43 7.20
N LEU A 345 31.42 -47.82 6.72
CA LEU A 345 30.33 -46.90 6.37
C LEU A 345 30.00 -45.99 7.59
N GLU A 346 30.31 -44.73 7.48
CA GLU A 346 30.00 -43.75 8.51
C GLU A 346 28.99 -42.72 7.97
N SER A 347 27.95 -42.45 8.73
CA SER A 347 27.09 -41.32 8.41
C SER A 347 27.81 -40.02 8.76
N LEU A 348 27.87 -39.10 7.81
CA LEU A 348 28.32 -37.73 8.08
C LEU A 348 27.32 -37.08 9.01
N GLN A 349 27.61 -37.06 10.30
CA GLN A 349 26.77 -36.35 11.27
C GLN A 349 26.98 -34.86 11.09
N SER A 350 25.88 -34.13 10.78
CA SER A 350 25.90 -32.69 10.85
C SER A 350 26.15 -32.25 12.30
N PRO A 351 27.17 -31.42 12.59
CA PRO A 351 27.47 -30.98 13.95
C PRO A 351 26.46 -29.93 14.47
N ALA A 352 25.27 -29.82 13.86
CA ALA A 352 24.28 -28.82 14.17
C ALA A 352 23.75 -28.99 15.62
N ARG A 353 24.00 -27.98 16.44
CA ARG A 353 23.38 -27.86 17.77
C ARG A 353 22.05 -27.15 17.65
N PHE A 354 20.98 -27.92 17.49
CA PHE A 354 19.61 -27.42 17.34
C PHE A 354 19.14 -26.60 18.56
N ASP A 355 19.62 -26.93 19.76
CA ASP A 355 19.23 -26.25 21.00
C ASP A 355 19.63 -24.76 21.00
N VAL A 356 20.83 -24.45 20.54
CA VAL A 356 21.32 -23.06 20.43
C VAL A 356 20.58 -22.31 19.32
N GLY A 357 20.27 -23.01 18.22
CA GLY A 357 19.49 -22.47 17.13
C GLY A 357 18.09 -22.02 17.60
N GLN A 358 17.41 -22.86 18.37
CA GLN A 358 16.05 -22.56 18.86
C GLN A 358 16.03 -21.34 19.79
N LEU A 359 17.00 -21.21 20.70
CA LEU A 359 17.11 -20.06 21.60
C LEU A 359 17.31 -18.75 20.83
N ILE A 360 18.18 -18.77 19.83
CA ILE A 360 18.44 -17.60 18.96
C ILE A 360 17.20 -17.22 18.15
N LEU A 361 16.47 -18.20 17.61
CA LEU A 361 15.22 -17.97 16.88
C LEU A 361 14.16 -17.29 17.76
N GLU A 362 13.98 -17.76 18.99
CA GLU A 362 13.01 -17.18 19.92
C GLU A 362 13.33 -15.71 20.23
N ASP A 363 14.62 -15.40 20.41
CA ASP A 363 15.08 -14.04 20.67
C ASP A 363 14.89 -13.13 19.45
N MET A 364 15.20 -13.62 18.25
CA MET A 364 14.94 -12.89 17.00
C MET A 364 13.44 -12.64 16.77
N ARG A 365 12.60 -13.65 17.00
CA ARG A 365 11.13 -13.51 16.90
C ARG A 365 10.60 -12.47 17.90
N ARG A 366 11.13 -12.47 19.11
CA ARG A 366 10.82 -11.46 20.12
C ARG A 366 11.20 -10.05 19.64
N ASN A 367 12.38 -9.89 19.05
CA ASN A 367 12.82 -8.61 18.52
C ASN A 367 11.92 -8.08 17.39
N VAL A 368 11.49 -8.96 16.48
CA VAL A 368 10.52 -8.60 15.42
C VAL A 368 9.17 -8.21 16.04
N ARG A 369 8.63 -8.98 16.99
CA ARG A 369 7.39 -8.64 17.69
C ARG A 369 7.49 -7.32 18.45
N LYS A 370 8.61 -7.05 19.10
CA LYS A 370 8.87 -5.79 19.81
C LYS A 370 8.92 -4.61 18.85
N ALA A 371 9.57 -4.75 17.70
CA ALA A 371 9.61 -3.71 16.67
C ALA A 371 8.21 -3.35 16.14
N LEU A 372 7.29 -4.33 16.12
CA LEU A 372 5.89 -4.15 15.75
C LEU A 372 4.98 -3.78 16.94
N PHE A 373 5.54 -3.48 18.11
CA PHE A 373 4.79 -3.13 19.32
C PHE A 373 3.75 -4.17 19.76
N ILE A 374 3.91 -5.45 19.35
CA ILE A 374 2.93 -6.49 19.63
C ILE A 374 2.96 -6.88 21.11
N ASP A 375 4.12 -7.00 21.71
CA ASP A 375 4.29 -7.46 23.10
C ASP A 375 4.02 -6.35 24.13
N GLU A 376 4.25 -5.08 23.78
CA GLU A 376 4.14 -3.94 24.72
C GLU A 376 2.68 -3.56 25.01
N LEU A 377 1.75 -3.87 24.10
CA LEU A 377 0.34 -3.54 24.26
C LEU A 377 -0.44 -4.58 25.08
N ASP A 378 0.11 -5.77 25.31
CA ASP A 378 -0.51 -6.80 26.17
C ASP A 378 -0.27 -6.56 27.68
N SER A 379 0.64 -5.67 28.02
CA SER A 379 1.04 -5.40 29.41
C SER A 379 0.28 -4.24 30.09
N ARG A 380 -0.94 -3.90 29.65
CA ARG A 380 -1.79 -3.01 30.47
C ARG A 380 -2.26 -3.79 31.70
N PRO A 381 -1.87 -3.39 32.92
CA PRO A 381 -2.49 -3.96 34.11
C PRO A 381 -3.98 -3.57 34.13
N ASN A 382 -4.83 -4.57 34.39
CA ASN A 382 -6.25 -4.40 34.65
C ASN A 382 -6.54 -3.37 35.75
#